data_53285df19ab148a6e83cf29d915578d5
#
_entry.id   53285df19ab148a6e83cf29d915578d5
#
_cell.length_a   1.000
_cell.length_b   1.000
_cell.length_c   1.000
_cell.angle_alpha   90.00
_cell.angle_beta   90.00
_cell.angle_gamma   90.00
#
_symmetry.space_group_name_H-M   'P 1'
#
loop_
_entity.id
_entity.type
_entity.pdbx_description
1 polymer ?
#
loop_
_entity_poly.entity_id
_entity_poly.type
_entity_poly.pdbx_seq_one_letter_code
_entity_poly.pdbx_strand_id
1 'polypeptide(L)'
;MKSDIEIAQEAKMIHIRDVAKQLGISEDDLEMYGKYKTKLTDELWEEVKDREDGKLILVTAINPTPAGEGKTTTSVGLGEAFGRMGKKAAIALREPSLGPCFGIKGGAAGGGYAQVVPMEELNLHFTGDFHAITSANNLLAAMLDNHIKQGNALQIDTNQIVWKRCMDMNDRVLRNIVVGLDRKSTRLNSSHHDISYA
;
A
#
# COMPACT_ATOMS: atom_id res chain seq x y z
N MET A 1 15.97 -12.38 -23.20
CA MET A 1 14.85 -12.72 -22.28
C MET A 1 14.08 -11.42 -22.10
N LYS A 2 12.75 -11.43 -22.21
CA LYS A 2 11.94 -10.21 -22.03
C LYS A 2 12.02 -9.77 -20.56
N SER A 3 12.00 -8.46 -20.34
CA SER A 3 11.88 -7.87 -19.00
C SER A 3 10.46 -8.04 -18.44
N ASP A 4 10.31 -7.88 -17.13
CA ASP A 4 9.01 -7.99 -16.47
C ASP A 4 7.98 -7.01 -17.04
N ILE A 5 8.40 -5.78 -17.36
CA ILE A 5 7.53 -4.77 -17.94
C ILE A 5 7.08 -5.12 -19.36
N GLU A 6 7.97 -5.67 -20.20
CA GLU A 6 7.61 -6.12 -21.53
C GLU A 6 6.59 -7.26 -21.50
N ILE A 7 6.77 -8.20 -20.56
CA ILE A 7 5.82 -9.31 -20.34
C ILE A 7 4.46 -8.76 -19.89
N ALA A 8 4.46 -7.82 -18.94
CA ALA A 8 3.22 -7.21 -18.43
C ALA A 8 2.46 -6.45 -19.52
N GLN A 9 3.17 -5.67 -20.35
CA GLN A 9 2.57 -4.87 -21.44
C GLN A 9 2.02 -5.73 -22.57
N GLU A 10 2.61 -6.88 -22.83
CA GLU A 10 2.11 -7.85 -23.83
C GLU A 10 0.95 -8.70 -23.30
N ALA A 11 0.70 -8.69 -22.00
CA ALA A 11 -0.34 -9.51 -21.38
C ALA A 11 -1.74 -9.10 -21.87
N LYS A 12 -2.54 -10.09 -22.29
CA LYS A 12 -3.95 -9.87 -22.59
C LYS A 12 -4.75 -9.77 -21.30
N MET A 13 -5.02 -8.55 -20.87
CA MET A 13 -5.80 -8.32 -19.66
C MET A 13 -7.26 -8.71 -19.82
N ILE A 14 -7.80 -9.34 -18.79
CA ILE A 14 -9.21 -9.68 -18.66
C ILE A 14 -9.90 -8.56 -17.89
N HIS A 15 -11.14 -8.23 -18.24
CA HIS A 15 -11.90 -7.22 -17.51
C HIS A 15 -12.14 -7.67 -16.08
N ILE A 16 -12.02 -6.76 -15.12
CA ILE A 16 -12.13 -7.12 -13.69
C ILE A 16 -13.49 -7.74 -13.31
N ARG A 17 -14.57 -7.39 -13.99
CA ARG A 17 -15.87 -8.04 -13.83
C ARG A 17 -15.82 -9.53 -14.12
N ASP A 18 -15.10 -9.91 -15.18
CA ASP A 18 -14.96 -11.32 -15.56
C ASP A 18 -14.11 -12.09 -14.56
N VAL A 19 -13.10 -11.42 -13.98
CA VAL A 19 -12.29 -11.99 -12.89
C VAL A 19 -13.14 -12.17 -11.63
N ALA A 20 -13.91 -11.17 -11.22
CA ALA A 20 -14.80 -11.23 -10.07
C ALA A 20 -15.84 -12.35 -10.22
N LYS A 21 -16.43 -12.49 -11.42
CA LYS A 21 -17.36 -13.56 -11.73
C LYS A 21 -16.78 -14.96 -11.54
N GLN A 22 -15.49 -15.16 -11.84
CA GLN A 22 -14.81 -16.45 -11.60
C GLN A 22 -14.77 -16.82 -10.11
N LEU A 23 -14.71 -15.82 -9.24
CA LEU A 23 -14.77 -15.99 -7.78
C LEU A 23 -16.22 -16.10 -7.25
N GLY A 24 -17.22 -15.82 -8.09
CA GLY A 24 -18.62 -15.79 -7.70
C GLY A 24 -19.06 -14.48 -7.05
N ILE A 25 -18.33 -13.39 -7.32
CA ILE A 25 -18.63 -12.03 -6.82
C ILE A 25 -19.53 -11.33 -7.85
N SER A 26 -20.62 -10.71 -7.37
CA SER A 26 -21.55 -9.94 -8.20
C SER A 26 -20.90 -8.64 -8.68
N GLU A 27 -21.39 -8.11 -9.81
CA GLU A 27 -20.99 -6.79 -10.28
C GLU A 27 -21.42 -5.68 -9.31
N ASP A 28 -22.53 -5.86 -8.62
CA ASP A 28 -23.04 -4.90 -7.65
C ASP A 28 -22.11 -4.73 -6.42
N ASP A 29 -21.27 -5.73 -6.17
CA ASP A 29 -20.28 -5.72 -5.10
C ASP A 29 -18.93 -5.12 -5.51
N LEU A 30 -18.85 -4.49 -6.69
CA LEU A 30 -17.60 -3.96 -7.26
C LEU A 30 -17.63 -2.43 -7.34
N GLU A 31 -16.70 -1.80 -6.64
CA GLU A 31 -16.36 -0.39 -6.84
C GLU A 31 -15.25 -0.27 -7.89
N MET A 32 -15.63 0.03 -9.11
CA MET A 32 -14.74 -0.01 -10.28
C MET A 32 -13.69 1.10 -10.30
N TYR A 33 -12.44 0.73 -10.47
CA TYR A 33 -11.31 1.64 -10.73
C TYR A 33 -10.77 1.40 -12.14
N GLY A 34 -11.49 1.89 -13.12
CA GLY A 34 -11.24 1.61 -14.53
C GLY A 34 -11.70 0.19 -14.93
N LYS A 35 -11.02 -0.40 -15.93
CA LYS A 35 -11.44 -1.69 -16.51
C LYS A 35 -10.85 -2.91 -15.79
N TYR A 36 -9.72 -2.73 -15.11
CA TYR A 36 -8.87 -3.83 -14.68
C TYR A 36 -8.63 -3.89 -13.18
N LYS A 37 -9.20 -2.96 -12.43
CA LYS A 37 -9.10 -2.86 -10.97
C LYS A 37 -10.45 -2.58 -10.36
N THR A 38 -10.67 -3.06 -9.15
CA THR A 38 -11.86 -2.77 -8.35
C THR A 38 -11.52 -2.83 -6.87
N LYS A 39 -12.32 -2.16 -6.05
CA LYS A 39 -12.48 -2.52 -4.65
C LYS A 39 -13.73 -3.35 -4.49
N LEU A 40 -13.84 -4.01 -3.36
CA LEU A 40 -15.04 -4.75 -2.96
C LEU A 40 -15.82 -3.88 -1.98
N THR A 41 -17.14 -3.97 -2.05
CA THR A 41 -18.02 -3.24 -1.14
C THR A 41 -18.01 -3.85 0.26
N ASP A 42 -18.37 -3.05 1.26
CA ASP A 42 -18.49 -3.54 2.64
C ASP A 42 -19.66 -4.52 2.79
N GLU A 43 -20.67 -4.39 1.96
CA GLU A 43 -21.82 -5.30 1.90
C GLU A 43 -21.41 -6.73 1.57
N LEU A 44 -20.48 -6.90 0.64
CA LEU A 44 -19.92 -8.22 0.33
C LEU A 44 -19.28 -8.87 1.56
N TRP A 45 -18.57 -8.08 2.39
CA TRP A 45 -17.97 -8.59 3.63
C TRP A 45 -19.07 -9.12 4.58
N GLU A 46 -20.14 -8.36 4.76
CA GLU A 46 -21.27 -8.77 5.60
C GLU A 46 -21.92 -10.07 5.09
N GLU A 47 -21.96 -10.27 3.77
CA GLU A 47 -22.49 -11.49 3.16
C GLU A 47 -21.62 -12.72 3.34
N VAL A 48 -20.27 -12.53 3.32
CA VAL A 48 -19.34 -13.67 3.29
C VAL A 48 -18.69 -14.01 4.64
N LYS A 49 -18.70 -13.10 5.62
CA LYS A 49 -17.99 -13.24 6.89
C LYS A 49 -18.35 -14.49 7.71
N ASP A 50 -19.58 -14.99 7.55
CA ASP A 50 -20.09 -16.16 8.27
C ASP A 50 -20.02 -17.46 7.42
N ARG A 51 -19.45 -17.41 6.23
CA ARG A 51 -19.25 -18.60 5.39
C ARG A 51 -18.11 -19.45 5.92
N GLU A 52 -18.13 -20.74 5.59
CA GLU A 52 -17.01 -21.64 5.92
C GLU A 52 -15.73 -21.16 5.27
N ASP A 53 -14.65 -21.10 6.06
CA ASP A 53 -13.33 -20.68 5.61
C ASP A 53 -12.74 -21.63 4.58
N GLY A 54 -12.09 -21.06 3.59
CA GLY A 54 -11.26 -21.78 2.65
C GLY A 54 -9.93 -22.22 3.27
N LYS A 55 -9.15 -22.96 2.52
CA LYS A 55 -7.80 -23.38 2.95
C LYS A 55 -6.83 -22.22 2.81
N LEU A 56 -6.20 -21.82 3.91
CA LEU A 56 -5.18 -20.79 3.94
C LEU A 56 -3.80 -21.39 3.68
N ILE A 57 -3.08 -20.82 2.71
CA ILE A 57 -1.69 -21.17 2.41
C ILE A 57 -0.83 -19.93 2.67
N LEU A 58 0.04 -19.98 3.67
CA LEU A 58 0.98 -18.91 3.99
C LEU A 58 2.29 -19.10 3.23
N VAL A 59 2.67 -18.09 2.44
CA VAL A 59 3.98 -18.01 1.79
C VAL A 59 4.84 -17.01 2.55
N THR A 60 5.92 -17.48 3.17
CA THR A 60 6.81 -16.66 4.00
C THR A 60 8.27 -16.98 3.73
N ALA A 61 9.18 -16.22 4.33
CA ALA A 61 10.62 -16.48 4.31
C ALA A 61 11.19 -16.43 5.72
N ILE A 62 12.24 -17.20 5.96
CA ILE A 62 12.88 -17.30 7.27
C ILE A 62 13.63 -16.01 7.60
N ASN A 63 14.43 -15.51 6.67
CA ASN A 63 15.23 -14.31 6.84
C ASN A 63 15.02 -13.33 5.69
N PRO A 64 15.01 -12.00 5.94
CA PRO A 64 15.01 -11.01 4.89
C PRO A 64 16.37 -10.94 4.19
N THR A 65 16.35 -10.70 2.89
CA THR A 65 17.57 -10.43 2.10
C THR A 65 17.44 -9.09 1.36
N PRO A 66 18.55 -8.41 1.02
CA PRO A 66 18.50 -7.14 0.29
C PRO A 66 17.81 -7.26 -1.08
N ALA A 67 17.97 -8.39 -1.75
CA ALA A 67 17.39 -8.64 -3.08
C ALA A 67 15.92 -9.10 -3.03
N GLY A 68 15.40 -9.41 -1.83
CA GLY A 68 14.10 -10.05 -1.66
C GLY A 68 14.17 -11.57 -1.78
N GLU A 69 13.14 -12.27 -1.29
CA GLU A 69 13.12 -13.73 -1.18
C GLU A 69 12.14 -14.40 -2.16
N GLY A 70 11.54 -13.62 -3.05
CA GLY A 70 10.61 -14.12 -4.04
C GLY A 70 9.23 -14.53 -3.52
N LYS A 71 8.83 -14.11 -2.30
CA LYS A 71 7.52 -14.44 -1.70
C LYS A 71 6.37 -14.12 -2.63
N THR A 72 6.35 -12.92 -3.19
CA THR A 72 5.27 -12.45 -4.07
C THR A 72 5.24 -13.26 -5.36
N THR A 73 6.38 -13.44 -6.02
CA THR A 73 6.46 -14.23 -7.25
C THR A 73 6.02 -15.68 -7.03
N THR A 74 6.42 -16.27 -5.91
CA THR A 74 5.97 -17.63 -5.52
C THR A 74 4.46 -17.66 -5.28
N SER A 75 3.91 -16.68 -4.57
CA SER A 75 2.47 -16.61 -4.29
C SER A 75 1.65 -16.47 -5.57
N VAL A 76 2.09 -15.61 -6.49
CA VAL A 76 1.41 -15.39 -7.78
C VAL A 76 1.50 -16.67 -8.63
N GLY A 77 2.69 -17.26 -8.79
CA GLY A 77 2.87 -18.49 -9.56
C GLY A 77 2.06 -19.65 -8.99
N LEU A 78 1.94 -19.77 -7.66
CA LEU A 78 1.11 -20.77 -7.01
C LEU A 78 -0.37 -20.56 -7.30
N GLY A 79 -0.85 -19.30 -7.22
CA GLY A 79 -2.24 -18.96 -7.54
C GLY A 79 -2.58 -19.24 -9.01
N GLU A 80 -1.69 -18.91 -9.94
CA GLU A 80 -1.84 -19.27 -11.36
C GLU A 80 -1.89 -20.79 -11.58
N ALA A 81 -1.06 -21.53 -10.87
CA ALA A 81 -1.08 -22.99 -10.94
C ALA A 81 -2.42 -23.57 -10.48
N PHE A 82 -2.98 -23.06 -9.39
CA PHE A 82 -4.33 -23.45 -8.95
C PHE A 82 -5.40 -23.12 -9.98
N GLY A 83 -5.34 -21.93 -10.59
CA GLY A 83 -6.25 -21.55 -11.66
C GLY A 83 -6.19 -22.52 -12.85
N ARG A 84 -4.98 -22.91 -13.30
CA ARG A 84 -4.77 -23.91 -14.37
C ARG A 84 -5.28 -25.31 -14.01
N MET A 85 -5.26 -25.63 -12.72
CA MET A 85 -5.84 -26.89 -12.20
C MET A 85 -7.37 -26.83 -12.02
N GLY A 86 -8.01 -25.74 -12.41
CA GLY A 86 -9.46 -25.52 -12.24
C GLY A 86 -9.88 -25.32 -10.79
N LYS A 87 -8.96 -24.94 -9.90
CA LYS A 87 -9.26 -24.65 -8.50
C LYS A 87 -9.58 -23.17 -8.32
N LYS A 88 -10.57 -22.85 -7.49
CA LYS A 88 -10.82 -21.48 -7.07
C LYS A 88 -9.77 -21.08 -6.04
N ALA A 89 -9.00 -20.06 -6.35
CA ALA A 89 -7.98 -19.52 -5.46
C ALA A 89 -7.97 -17.99 -5.55
N ALA A 90 -7.85 -17.34 -4.41
CA ALA A 90 -7.58 -15.91 -4.30
C ALA A 90 -6.17 -15.74 -3.74
N ILE A 91 -5.45 -14.76 -4.25
CA ILE A 91 -4.11 -14.42 -3.79
C ILE A 91 -4.21 -13.13 -3.00
N ALA A 92 -3.88 -13.17 -1.72
CA ALA A 92 -3.77 -11.99 -0.88
C ALA A 92 -2.30 -11.55 -0.83
N LEU A 93 -2.01 -10.41 -1.42
CA LEU A 93 -0.67 -9.83 -1.46
C LEU A 93 -0.64 -8.54 -0.66
N ARG A 94 0.55 -8.21 -0.15
CA ARG A 94 0.80 -6.86 0.35
C ARG A 94 0.79 -5.89 -0.82
N GLU A 95 0.06 -4.81 -0.69
CA GLU A 95 0.03 -3.76 -1.69
C GLU A 95 1.36 -3.00 -1.69
N PRO A 96 1.99 -2.76 -2.86
CA PRO A 96 3.21 -1.99 -2.94
C PRO A 96 2.92 -0.50 -2.76
N SER A 97 3.94 0.21 -2.33
CA SER A 97 3.99 1.66 -2.37
C SER A 97 5.07 2.10 -3.37
N LEU A 98 5.73 3.23 -3.14
CA LEU A 98 6.74 3.77 -4.03
C LEU A 98 8.09 3.00 -4.02
N GLY A 99 8.22 1.94 -3.25
CA GLY A 99 9.44 1.14 -3.12
C GLY A 99 10.10 0.74 -4.45
N PRO A 100 9.35 0.26 -5.45
CA PRO A 100 9.89 -0.09 -6.77
C PRO A 100 10.52 1.09 -7.52
N CYS A 101 10.08 2.32 -7.24
CA CYS A 101 10.60 3.53 -7.89
C CYS A 101 11.91 4.03 -7.27
N PHE A 102 12.18 3.69 -6.01
CA PHE A 102 13.28 4.25 -5.23
C PHE A 102 14.31 3.23 -4.74
N GLY A 103 14.14 1.98 -5.05
CA GLY A 103 15.02 0.93 -4.55
C GLY A 103 15.06 -0.33 -5.39
N ILE A 104 15.88 -1.27 -4.92
CA ILE A 104 16.05 -2.60 -5.54
C ILE A 104 14.92 -3.57 -5.12
N LYS A 105 14.09 -3.20 -4.15
CA LYS A 105 12.96 -4.04 -3.72
C LYS A 105 11.99 -4.21 -4.86
N GLY A 106 11.77 -5.45 -5.25
CA GLY A 106 10.81 -5.81 -6.28
C GLY A 106 9.41 -5.32 -5.95
N GLY A 107 8.63 -5.05 -6.99
CA GLY A 107 7.22 -4.72 -6.85
C GLY A 107 6.43 -5.86 -6.22
N ALA A 108 5.24 -5.56 -5.70
CA ALA A 108 4.34 -6.57 -5.18
C ALA A 108 3.51 -7.25 -6.29
N ALA A 109 3.79 -6.98 -7.55
CA ALA A 109 3.09 -7.60 -8.69
C ALA A 109 3.66 -8.96 -9.11
N GLY A 110 4.75 -9.44 -8.51
CA GLY A 110 5.45 -10.65 -8.96
C GLY A 110 6.55 -10.35 -9.97
N GLY A 111 6.94 -11.34 -10.78
CA GLY A 111 7.98 -11.20 -11.80
C GLY A 111 7.91 -12.28 -12.86
N GLY A 112 8.55 -12.03 -14.02
CA GLY A 112 8.48 -12.92 -15.18
C GLY A 112 7.05 -13.10 -15.64
N TYR A 113 6.64 -14.34 -15.88
CA TYR A 113 5.26 -14.69 -16.22
C TYR A 113 4.33 -14.85 -15.03
N ALA A 114 4.87 -14.85 -13.81
CA ALA A 114 4.09 -14.89 -12.57
C ALA A 114 3.84 -13.45 -12.07
N GLN A 115 2.97 -12.72 -12.75
CA GLN A 115 2.67 -11.32 -12.47
C GLN A 115 1.18 -11.05 -12.33
N VAL A 116 0.86 -10.07 -11.48
CA VAL A 116 -0.46 -9.42 -11.44
C VAL A 116 -0.44 -8.21 -12.35
N VAL A 117 -1.41 -8.09 -13.22
CA VAL A 117 -1.56 -6.96 -14.16
C VAL A 117 -2.82 -6.14 -13.83
N PRO A 118 -2.82 -4.82 -14.04
CA PRO A 118 -1.77 -3.96 -14.62
C PRO A 118 -0.61 -3.69 -13.65
N MET A 119 0.59 -4.19 -13.98
CA MET A 119 1.75 -4.17 -13.10
C MET A 119 2.22 -2.76 -12.76
N GLU A 120 2.28 -1.88 -13.74
CA GLU A 120 2.76 -0.50 -13.58
C GLU A 120 1.87 0.28 -12.61
N GLU A 121 0.55 0.21 -12.77
CA GLU A 121 -0.39 0.92 -11.89
C GLU A 121 -0.38 0.36 -10.47
N LEU A 122 -0.23 -0.96 -10.31
CA LEU A 122 -0.16 -1.58 -8.99
C LEU A 122 1.13 -1.23 -8.26
N ASN A 123 2.26 -1.12 -8.98
CA ASN A 123 3.55 -0.79 -8.38
C ASN A 123 3.73 0.72 -8.11
N LEU A 124 2.96 1.59 -8.77
CA LEU A 124 3.07 3.05 -8.65
C LEU A 124 2.15 3.65 -7.58
N HIS A 125 1.84 2.91 -6.55
CA HIS A 125 1.16 3.49 -5.40
C HIS A 125 -0.33 3.75 -5.60
N PHE A 126 -1.08 2.71 -5.77
CA PHE A 126 -2.54 2.86 -5.82
C PHE A 126 -3.11 3.22 -4.43
N THR A 127 -2.84 2.42 -3.40
CA THR A 127 -3.26 2.66 -2.00
C THR A 127 -2.34 1.98 -0.98
N GLY A 128 -1.05 1.83 -1.24
CA GLY A 128 -0.15 1.04 -0.41
C GLY A 128 -0.04 1.46 1.05
N ASP A 129 0.50 0.59 1.87
CA ASP A 129 0.65 0.77 3.32
C ASP A 129 1.50 2.00 3.70
N PHE A 130 2.51 2.38 2.92
CA PHE A 130 3.23 3.64 3.13
C PHE A 130 2.33 4.86 2.97
N HIS A 131 1.45 4.88 1.96
CA HIS A 131 0.47 5.95 1.82
C HIS A 131 -0.47 6.00 3.01
N ALA A 132 -1.01 4.87 3.42
CA ALA A 132 -1.91 4.78 4.57
C ALA A 132 -1.24 5.28 5.86
N ILE A 133 -0.02 4.81 6.14
CA ILE A 133 0.75 5.22 7.33
C ILE A 133 1.08 6.71 7.27
N THR A 134 1.58 7.21 6.14
CA THR A 134 1.92 8.62 5.96
C THR A 134 0.70 9.51 6.12
N SER A 135 -0.42 9.14 5.52
CA SER A 135 -1.67 9.89 5.64
C SER A 135 -2.20 9.91 7.06
N ALA A 136 -2.22 8.78 7.75
CA ALA A 136 -2.65 8.68 9.14
C ALA A 136 -1.74 9.49 10.08
N ASN A 137 -0.43 9.38 9.91
CA ASN A 137 0.55 10.10 10.69
C ASN A 137 0.44 11.62 10.48
N ASN A 138 0.31 12.07 9.24
CA ASN A 138 0.17 13.49 8.91
C ASN A 138 -1.16 14.05 9.39
N LEU A 139 -2.25 13.28 9.33
CA LEU A 139 -3.53 13.69 9.88
C LEU A 139 -3.41 13.89 11.40
N LEU A 140 -2.81 12.95 12.14
CA LEU A 140 -2.62 13.08 13.58
C LEU A 140 -1.76 14.29 13.92
N ALA A 141 -0.67 14.52 13.19
CA ALA A 141 0.17 15.71 13.38
C ALA A 141 -0.62 17.01 13.14
N ALA A 142 -1.43 17.07 12.09
CA ALA A 142 -2.27 18.23 11.79
C ALA A 142 -3.35 18.45 12.86
N MET A 143 -3.96 17.38 13.38
CA MET A 143 -4.95 17.46 14.47
C MET A 143 -4.30 17.98 15.76
N LEU A 144 -3.10 17.53 16.10
CA LEU A 144 -2.34 17.99 17.24
C LEU A 144 -2.02 19.49 17.13
N ASP A 145 -1.49 19.92 16.00
CA ASP A 145 -1.16 21.33 15.71
C ASP A 145 -2.42 22.21 15.80
N ASN A 146 -3.51 21.75 15.20
CA ASN A 146 -4.78 22.48 15.24
C ASN A 146 -5.35 22.57 16.65
N HIS A 147 -5.30 21.49 17.44
CA HIS A 147 -5.75 21.48 18.81
C HIS A 147 -5.02 22.51 19.67
N ILE A 148 -3.70 22.56 19.56
CA ILE A 148 -2.87 23.54 20.27
C ILE A 148 -3.23 24.96 19.84
N LYS A 149 -3.36 25.19 18.53
CA LYS A 149 -3.74 26.52 17.98
C LYS A 149 -5.11 26.99 18.43
N GLN A 150 -6.07 26.08 18.59
CA GLN A 150 -7.46 26.38 18.98
C GLN A 150 -7.68 26.51 20.49
N GLY A 151 -6.62 26.62 21.26
CA GLY A 151 -6.71 26.88 22.70
C GLY A 151 -6.28 25.75 23.61
N ASN A 152 -5.85 24.64 23.05
CA ASN A 152 -5.21 23.53 23.80
C ASN A 152 -6.04 23.07 25.03
N ALA A 153 -7.31 22.76 24.80
CA ALA A 153 -8.23 22.36 25.87
C ALA A 153 -7.75 21.11 26.66
N LEU A 154 -6.95 20.25 26.04
CA LEU A 154 -6.32 19.09 26.69
C LEU A 154 -5.05 19.45 27.48
N GLN A 155 -4.63 20.71 27.47
CA GLN A 155 -3.42 21.18 28.16
C GLN A 155 -2.15 20.40 27.77
N ILE A 156 -2.00 20.08 26.50
CA ILE A 156 -0.84 19.38 25.98
C ILE A 156 0.40 20.26 26.17
N ASP A 157 1.43 19.72 26.84
CA ASP A 157 2.71 20.41 26.97
C ASP A 157 3.46 20.40 25.65
N THR A 158 3.56 21.58 25.01
CA THR A 158 4.18 21.73 23.70
C THR A 158 5.68 21.41 23.68
N ASN A 159 6.34 21.43 24.86
CA ASN A 159 7.75 21.09 24.97
C ASN A 159 7.97 19.58 25.09
N GLN A 160 6.93 18.81 25.32
CA GLN A 160 7.00 17.35 25.47
C GLN A 160 6.36 16.59 24.30
N ILE A 161 6.07 17.27 23.20
CA ILE A 161 5.58 16.63 21.99
C ILE A 161 6.74 15.91 21.32
N VAL A 162 6.65 14.57 21.32
CA VAL A 162 7.65 13.69 20.66
C VAL A 162 7.13 13.10 19.35
N TRP A 163 5.91 13.51 18.93
CA TRP A 163 5.32 13.04 17.69
C TRP A 163 6.07 13.60 16.50
N LYS A 164 6.60 12.71 15.65
CA LYS A 164 7.42 13.07 14.49
C LYS A 164 6.59 13.00 13.22
N ARG A 165 6.94 13.83 12.23
CA ARG A 165 6.33 13.75 10.90
C ARG A 165 6.99 12.66 10.09
N CYS A 166 6.17 11.89 9.40
CA CYS A 166 6.58 10.87 8.46
C CYS A 166 6.42 11.42 7.03
N MET A 167 7.46 11.33 6.23
CA MET A 167 7.38 11.71 4.83
C MET A 167 7.82 10.54 3.96
N ASP A 168 7.05 10.30 2.92
CA ASP A 168 7.22 9.23 1.95
C ASP A 168 8.18 9.66 0.81
N MET A 169 9.24 10.41 1.14
CA MET A 169 10.16 10.98 0.18
C MET A 169 11.61 10.71 0.54
N ASN A 170 12.50 10.92 -0.42
CA ASN A 170 13.94 10.77 -0.23
C ASN A 170 14.45 11.61 0.95
N ASP A 171 15.00 10.95 1.97
CA ASP A 171 15.47 11.55 3.22
C ASP A 171 16.56 12.63 3.04
N ARG A 172 17.34 12.59 1.97
CA ARG A 172 18.36 13.58 1.67
C ARG A 172 17.79 14.99 1.52
N VAL A 173 16.58 15.11 1.00
CA VAL A 173 15.88 16.40 0.87
C VAL A 173 15.46 16.94 2.24
N LEU A 174 15.31 16.07 3.22
CA LEU A 174 14.83 16.38 4.56
C LEU A 174 15.95 16.68 5.58
N ARG A 175 17.21 16.50 5.20
CA ARG A 175 18.34 16.70 6.11
C ARG A 175 18.55 18.14 6.55
N ASN A 176 18.12 19.09 5.71
CA ASN A 176 18.25 20.51 5.98
C ASN A 176 16.91 21.19 5.66
N ILE A 177 16.01 21.23 6.63
CA ILE A 177 14.72 21.89 6.50
C ILE A 177 14.72 23.13 7.37
N VAL A 178 14.38 24.27 6.76
CA VAL A 178 14.13 25.51 7.50
C VAL A 178 12.62 25.64 7.66
N VAL A 179 12.16 25.68 8.90
CA VAL A 179 10.75 25.85 9.26
C VAL A 179 10.55 27.13 10.07
N GLY A 180 9.35 27.68 10.06
CA GLY A 180 9.02 28.83 10.87
C GLY A 180 9.62 30.15 10.36
N LEU A 181 9.84 30.29 9.06
CA LEU A 181 10.31 31.55 8.45
C LEU A 181 9.27 32.68 8.54
N ASP A 182 8.03 32.37 8.90
CA ASP A 182 7.01 33.36 9.11
C ASP A 182 7.21 34.06 10.46
N ARG A 183 7.50 35.34 10.41
CA ARG A 183 7.69 36.21 11.60
C ARG A 183 6.44 36.33 12.46
N LYS A 184 5.26 35.91 11.97
CA LYS A 184 4.01 35.97 12.73
C LYS A 184 3.76 34.75 13.59
N SER A 185 4.45 33.66 13.32
CA SER A 185 4.36 32.44 14.11
C SER A 185 5.64 32.26 14.92
N THR A 186 5.70 32.94 16.04
CA THR A 186 6.81 32.77 17.02
C THR A 186 6.75 31.44 17.77
N ARG A 187 5.85 30.56 17.41
CA ARG A 187 5.76 29.23 18.01
C ARG A 187 6.49 28.24 17.11
N LEU A 188 7.73 27.98 17.47
CA LEU A 188 8.40 26.75 17.08
C LEU A 188 7.55 25.60 17.62
N ASN A 189 6.74 25.00 16.78
CA ASN A 189 6.06 23.79 17.14
C ASN A 189 7.11 22.69 17.23
N SER A 190 7.26 22.04 18.36
CA SER A 190 8.25 20.97 18.59
C SER A 190 8.06 19.80 17.61
N SER A 191 6.88 19.64 17.04
CA SER A 191 6.61 18.65 15.99
C SER A 191 7.37 18.91 14.67
N HIS A 192 7.91 20.11 14.49
CA HIS A 192 8.69 20.46 13.31
C HIS A 192 10.20 20.21 13.45
N HIS A 193 10.68 19.91 14.64
CA HIS A 193 12.11 19.72 14.89
C HIS A 193 12.62 18.34 14.60
N ASP A 194 11.76 17.35 14.63
CA ASP A 194 12.16 15.96 14.48
C ASP A 194 11.43 15.31 13.30
N ILE A 195 12.12 15.13 12.20
CA ILE A 195 11.67 14.31 11.09
C ILE A 195 12.15 12.90 11.35
N SER A 196 11.21 11.98 11.50
CA SER A 196 11.51 10.57 11.67
C SER A 196 11.81 9.93 10.32
N TYR A 197 12.93 9.26 10.25
CA TYR A 197 13.25 8.36 9.15
C TYR A 197 12.71 6.98 9.50
N ALA A 198 11.80 6.47 8.69
CA ALA A 198 11.33 5.08 8.78
C ALA A 198 12.26 4.16 8.02
#